data_5359a932809f3af8143c7c95190b97fe
#
_entry.id   5359a932809f3af8143c7c95190b97fe
#
_cell.length_a   1.000
_cell.length_b   1.000
_cell.length_c   1.000
_cell.angle_alpha   90.00
_cell.angle_beta   90.00
_cell.angle_gamma   90.00
#
_symmetry.space_group_name_H-M   'P 1'
#
loop_
_entity.id
_entity.type
_entity.pdbx_description
1 polymer ?
#
loop_
_entity_poly.entity_id
_entity_poly.type
_entity_poly.pdbx_seq_one_letter_code
_entity_poly.pdbx_strand_id
1 'polypeptide(L)'
;MVRLFVILFALFLSGCGSLQQENTMKEYDVTIPVTEAVVPSESGITERPELLSPLVQPENEDFVRVKDYIPEIYTELKYAGEDNFTGQKIYGFDDIFLRYGTVMKLKAVSDEVNQQGYYLKLWDGFRPVSAQYKLWEICPDPEYVANPNKGYSNHSRGFAVDLTLVDRQGREVVMPTGFDDFSSQADRDYSDCLPEAADNARFLEAVMERNGFKGYRGEWWHFNDTQTYDVETCFDPAIICRMRVTEDCVLLKSIWDSADNVLTIPAQTDVTMLGYLEEYAMVEYWGYLGYIPSSIITTE
;
A
#
# COMPACT_ATOMS: atom_id res chain seq x y z
N MET A 1 9.05 12.18 21.48
CA MET A 1 8.08 13.29 21.62
C MET A 1 8.12 14.05 20.29
N VAL A 2 7.21 13.69 19.38
CA VAL A 2 7.10 14.32 18.05
C VAL A 2 5.98 15.35 18.14
N ARG A 3 6.27 16.61 17.84
CA ARG A 3 5.28 17.69 17.83
C ARG A 3 4.75 17.87 16.41
N LEU A 4 3.45 17.63 16.23
CA LEU A 4 2.76 17.88 14.98
C LEU A 4 2.10 19.26 15.03
N PHE A 5 2.41 20.15 14.08
CA PHE A 5 1.78 21.46 13.96
C PHE A 5 0.73 21.43 12.86
N VAL A 6 -0.51 21.70 13.22
CA VAL A 6 -1.61 21.88 12.26
C VAL A 6 -1.95 23.37 12.20
N ILE A 7 -1.84 23.96 11.01
CA ILE A 7 -2.21 25.37 10.76
C ILE A 7 -3.63 25.40 10.20
N LEU A 8 -4.56 25.96 10.99
CA LEU A 8 -5.94 26.21 10.53
C LEU A 8 -6.04 27.67 10.05
N PHE A 9 -6.43 27.86 8.78
CA PHE A 9 -6.77 29.18 8.23
C PHE A 9 -8.24 29.48 8.41
N ALA A 10 -8.56 30.51 9.16
CA ALA A 10 -9.91 31.09 9.20
C ALA A 10 -9.92 32.44 8.46
N LEU A 11 -10.68 32.52 7.37
CA LEU A 11 -10.91 33.76 6.63
C LEU A 11 -12.16 34.48 7.17
N PHE A 12 -11.97 35.64 7.77
CA PHE A 12 -13.07 36.61 8.03
C PHE A 12 -13.05 37.72 6.98
N LEU A 13 -14.13 37.84 6.24
CA LEU A 13 -14.39 38.98 5.36
C LEU A 13 -15.16 40.04 6.13
N SER A 14 -14.56 41.17 6.42
CA SER A 14 -15.28 42.43 6.68
C SER A 14 -14.41 43.61 6.22
N GLY A 15 -15.10 44.58 5.64
CA GLY A 15 -14.66 45.62 4.73
C GLY A 15 -13.53 46.54 5.23
N CYS A 16 -12.82 46.98 4.23
CA CYS A 16 -11.91 48.12 4.12
C CYS A 16 -11.10 48.50 5.39
N GLY A 17 -9.93 47.89 5.55
CA GLY A 17 -8.99 48.24 6.59
C GLY A 17 -7.99 47.07 6.79
N SER A 18 -6.73 47.39 6.78
CA SER A 18 -5.56 46.51 6.90
C SER A 18 -5.80 45.11 7.52
N LEU A 19 -5.50 44.08 6.76
CA LEU A 19 -5.47 42.69 7.23
C LEU A 19 -4.37 42.53 8.30
N GLN A 20 -4.77 42.35 9.55
CA GLN A 20 -3.91 41.74 10.57
C GLN A 20 -4.20 40.27 10.65
N GLN A 21 -3.18 39.47 10.40
CA GLN A 21 -3.20 38.02 10.48
C GLN A 21 -2.84 37.60 11.91
N GLU A 22 -3.83 37.17 12.69
CA GLU A 22 -3.56 36.52 13.98
C GLU A 22 -3.40 35.02 13.75
N ASN A 23 -2.19 34.52 13.94
CA ASN A 23 -1.87 33.09 13.99
C ASN A 23 -2.12 32.57 15.41
N THR A 24 -3.20 31.85 15.64
CA THR A 24 -3.38 31.09 16.88
C THR A 24 -2.93 29.63 16.65
N MET A 25 -1.78 29.29 17.23
CA MET A 25 -1.35 27.89 17.30
C MET A 25 -2.05 27.18 18.46
N LYS A 26 -2.76 26.10 18.19
CA LYS A 26 -3.18 25.15 19.22
C LYS A 26 -2.24 23.97 19.25
N GLU A 27 -1.65 23.75 20.39
CA GLU A 27 -0.77 22.61 20.68
C GLU A 27 -1.67 21.43 21.14
N TYR A 28 -1.58 20.30 20.42
CA TYR A 28 -2.21 19.05 20.83
C TYR A 28 -1.11 18.09 21.28
N ASP A 29 -1.17 17.71 22.55
CA ASP A 29 -0.25 16.72 23.14
C ASP A 29 -0.86 15.33 22.93
N VAL A 30 -0.41 14.63 21.89
CA VAL A 30 -0.81 13.25 21.63
C VAL A 30 0.29 12.33 22.16
N THR A 31 0.10 11.82 23.36
CA THR A 31 0.93 10.76 23.92
C THR A 31 0.42 9.42 23.39
N ILE A 32 1.13 8.85 22.41
CA ILE A 32 0.93 7.45 22.01
C ILE A 32 1.78 6.58 22.94
N PRO A 33 1.18 5.67 23.73
CA PRO A 33 1.96 4.71 24.50
C PRO A 33 2.57 3.67 23.56
N VAL A 34 3.91 3.63 23.51
CA VAL A 34 4.63 2.51 22.87
C VAL A 34 4.57 1.33 23.85
N THR A 35 3.70 0.39 23.60
CA THR A 35 3.73 -0.91 24.28
C THR A 35 4.40 -1.93 23.36
N GLU A 36 5.42 -2.62 23.91
CA GLU A 36 6.07 -3.75 23.25
C GLU A 36 5.03 -4.82 22.92
N ALA A 37 5.09 -5.32 21.68
CA ALA A 37 4.23 -6.38 21.20
C ALA A 37 4.46 -7.67 22.02
N VAL A 38 3.50 -8.01 22.85
CA VAL A 38 3.41 -9.34 23.48
C VAL A 38 2.69 -10.25 22.49
N VAL A 39 3.38 -11.29 22.01
CA VAL A 39 2.79 -12.34 21.17
C VAL A 39 1.85 -13.18 22.07
N PRO A 40 0.53 -13.18 21.84
CA PRO A 40 -0.38 -14.02 22.64
C PRO A 40 -0.34 -15.47 22.14
N SER A 41 -0.42 -16.40 23.10
CA SER A 41 -0.53 -17.84 22.86
C SER A 41 -1.89 -18.20 22.24
N GLU A 42 -1.86 -19.14 21.29
CA GLU A 42 -3.04 -19.75 20.69
C GLU A 42 -3.93 -20.42 21.73
N SER A 43 -5.03 -19.77 22.12
CA SER A 43 -6.15 -20.44 22.81
C SER A 43 -7.41 -19.62 22.70
N GLY A 44 -8.29 -20.00 21.81
CA GLY A 44 -9.63 -19.44 21.63
C GLY A 44 -10.08 -19.39 20.18
N ILE A 45 -10.02 -20.55 19.48
CA ILE A 45 -10.70 -20.68 18.20
C ILE A 45 -12.19 -20.80 18.51
N THR A 46 -12.91 -19.69 18.46
CA THR A 46 -14.36 -19.73 18.30
C THR A 46 -14.65 -20.32 16.93
N GLU A 47 -15.60 -21.28 16.90
CA GLU A 47 -16.04 -21.91 15.65
C GLU A 47 -16.39 -20.80 14.62
N ARG A 48 -15.93 -21.02 13.39
CA ARG A 48 -16.25 -20.15 12.26
C ARG A 48 -17.77 -19.94 12.22
N PRO A 49 -18.29 -18.69 12.15
CA PRO A 49 -19.73 -18.45 12.02
C PRO A 49 -20.28 -19.27 10.85
N GLU A 50 -21.45 -19.89 11.03
CA GLU A 50 -22.15 -20.53 9.91
C GLU A 50 -22.37 -19.47 8.82
N LEU A 51 -21.57 -19.57 7.76
CA LEU A 51 -21.60 -18.61 6.66
C LEU A 51 -22.92 -18.81 5.91
N LEU A 52 -23.78 -17.84 5.97
CA LEU A 52 -25.00 -17.76 5.16
C LEU A 52 -24.70 -17.52 3.67
N SER A 53 -23.43 -17.34 3.31
CA SER A 53 -22.97 -17.15 1.94
C SER A 53 -21.60 -17.80 1.73
N PRO A 54 -21.28 -18.26 0.50
CA PRO A 54 -19.96 -18.78 0.18
C PRO A 54 -18.89 -17.72 0.48
N LEU A 55 -17.65 -18.17 0.78
CA LEU A 55 -16.48 -17.32 0.94
C LEU A 55 -16.48 -16.21 -0.13
N VAL A 56 -16.68 -14.99 0.30
CA VAL A 56 -16.63 -13.86 -0.62
C VAL A 56 -15.17 -13.70 -1.04
N GLN A 57 -14.91 -13.86 -2.33
CA GLN A 57 -13.61 -13.49 -2.87
C GLN A 57 -13.46 -11.97 -2.72
N PRO A 58 -12.23 -11.46 -2.47
CA PRO A 58 -11.99 -10.02 -2.48
C PRO A 58 -12.47 -9.40 -3.79
N GLU A 59 -13.02 -8.20 -3.72
CA GLU A 59 -13.32 -7.42 -4.90
C GLU A 59 -12.02 -6.85 -5.51
N ASN A 60 -12.04 -6.44 -6.77
CA ASN A 60 -10.83 -5.95 -7.44
C ASN A 60 -10.20 -4.75 -6.73
N GLU A 61 -11.03 -3.97 -6.04
CA GLU A 61 -10.66 -2.78 -5.28
C GLU A 61 -10.05 -3.07 -3.91
N ASP A 62 -10.23 -4.30 -3.39
CA ASP A 62 -9.75 -4.64 -2.05
C ASP A 62 -8.22 -4.76 -2.03
N PHE A 63 -7.60 -4.28 -0.96
CA PHE A 63 -6.17 -4.52 -0.74
C PHE A 63 -5.92 -5.91 -0.20
N VAL A 64 -4.98 -6.60 -0.83
CA VAL A 64 -4.53 -7.92 -0.38
C VAL A 64 -3.01 -7.97 -0.33
N ARG A 65 -2.48 -8.82 0.53
CA ARG A 65 -1.05 -9.10 0.59
C ARG A 65 -0.65 -9.98 -0.59
N VAL A 66 0.33 -9.53 -1.37
CA VAL A 66 0.75 -10.20 -2.61
C VAL A 66 1.16 -11.65 -2.36
N LYS A 67 1.89 -11.93 -1.29
CA LYS A 67 2.38 -13.29 -0.97
C LYS A 67 1.28 -14.30 -0.66
N ASP A 68 0.09 -13.88 -0.29
CA ASP A 68 -1.03 -14.79 -0.03
C ASP A 68 -1.58 -15.40 -1.33
N TYR A 69 -1.35 -14.74 -2.47
CA TYR A 69 -1.80 -15.18 -3.81
C TYR A 69 -0.67 -15.64 -4.72
N ILE A 70 0.57 -15.20 -4.45
CA ILE A 70 1.79 -15.55 -5.20
C ILE A 70 2.87 -15.92 -4.18
N PRO A 71 2.79 -17.11 -3.54
CA PRO A 71 3.69 -17.48 -2.45
C PRO A 71 5.17 -17.55 -2.85
N GLU A 72 5.44 -17.87 -4.12
CA GLU A 72 6.80 -18.02 -4.67
C GLU A 72 7.45 -16.68 -5.05
N ILE A 73 6.72 -15.55 -4.98
CA ILE A 73 7.27 -14.24 -5.33
C ILE A 73 8.33 -13.82 -4.32
N TYR A 74 9.43 -13.28 -4.81
CA TYR A 74 10.43 -12.65 -3.96
C TYR A 74 10.01 -11.21 -3.64
N THR A 75 10.32 -10.77 -2.44
CA THR A 75 10.03 -9.39 -2.00
C THR A 75 11.25 -8.79 -1.33
N GLU A 76 11.57 -7.55 -1.68
CA GLU A 76 12.58 -6.72 -1.04
C GLU A 76 12.05 -5.29 -1.05
N LEU A 77 11.10 -4.99 -0.14
CA LEU A 77 10.47 -3.68 -0.08
C LEU A 77 11.51 -2.61 0.27
N LYS A 78 12.07 -1.94 -0.75
CA LYS A 78 13.24 -1.06 -0.64
C LYS A 78 13.05 0.07 0.35
N TYR A 79 11.85 0.65 0.39
CA TYR A 79 11.53 1.73 1.33
C TYR A 79 11.25 1.27 2.76
N ALA A 80 11.21 -0.04 3.02
CA ALA A 80 11.18 -0.59 4.38
C ALA A 80 12.56 -0.62 5.07
N GLY A 81 13.63 -0.38 4.32
CA GLY A 81 15.00 -0.28 4.79
C GLY A 81 15.67 1.05 4.44
N GLU A 82 16.98 1.11 4.57
CA GLU A 82 17.82 2.26 4.21
C GLU A 82 18.45 2.11 2.82
N ASP A 83 18.36 0.93 2.20
CA ASP A 83 18.87 0.63 0.86
C ASP A 83 17.92 1.15 -0.23
N ASN A 84 17.81 2.47 -0.33
CA ASN A 84 17.04 3.22 -1.31
C ASN A 84 17.68 4.60 -1.52
N PHE A 85 17.23 5.35 -2.52
CA PHE A 85 17.84 6.64 -2.89
C PHE A 85 17.82 7.69 -1.78
N THR A 86 16.95 7.56 -0.77
CA THR A 86 16.88 8.52 0.34
C THR A 86 17.86 8.20 1.46
N GLY A 87 18.41 6.96 1.49
CA GLY A 87 19.24 6.46 2.60
C GLY A 87 18.49 6.36 3.93
N GLN A 88 17.16 6.35 3.91
CA GLN A 88 16.31 6.33 5.10
C GLN A 88 15.19 5.32 4.98
N LYS A 89 14.77 4.76 6.12
CA LYS A 89 13.55 3.98 6.21
C LYS A 89 12.32 4.89 6.04
N ILE A 90 11.53 4.64 5.01
CA ILE A 90 10.31 5.39 4.68
C ILE A 90 9.07 4.69 5.24
N TYR A 91 8.95 3.36 5.04
CA TYR A 91 7.78 2.57 5.46
C TYR A 91 7.92 2.02 6.88
N GLY A 92 6.79 1.92 7.59
CA GLY A 92 6.69 1.25 8.88
C GLY A 92 6.35 -0.23 8.79
N PHE A 93 6.30 -0.80 7.58
CA PHE A 93 5.92 -2.18 7.27
C PHE A 93 6.89 -2.76 6.23
N ASP A 94 6.84 -4.08 6.02
CA ASP A 94 7.72 -4.82 5.11
C ASP A 94 7.00 -5.82 4.18
N ASP A 95 5.68 -5.99 4.35
CA ASP A 95 4.83 -6.74 3.42
C ASP A 95 4.38 -5.86 2.24
N ILE A 96 4.18 -6.47 1.07
CA ILE A 96 3.71 -5.77 -0.12
C ILE A 96 2.22 -6.03 -0.34
N PHE A 97 1.46 -4.94 -0.41
CA PHE A 97 0.04 -4.93 -0.68
C PHE A 97 -0.26 -4.28 -2.02
N LEU A 98 -1.29 -4.77 -2.70
CA LEU A 98 -1.83 -4.22 -3.94
C LEU A 98 -3.34 -4.45 -3.98
N ARG A 99 -4.04 -3.77 -4.90
CA ARG A 99 -5.44 -4.08 -5.22
C ARG A 99 -5.54 -5.52 -5.73
N TYR A 100 -6.58 -6.24 -5.30
CA TYR A 100 -6.75 -7.66 -5.65
C TYR A 100 -6.74 -7.90 -7.17
N GLY A 101 -7.45 -7.06 -7.95
CA GLY A 101 -7.44 -7.15 -9.41
C GLY A 101 -6.04 -7.05 -10.01
N THR A 102 -5.18 -6.18 -9.45
CA THR A 102 -3.77 -6.03 -9.86
C THR A 102 -2.95 -7.27 -9.45
N VAL A 103 -3.19 -7.83 -8.25
CA VAL A 103 -2.52 -9.07 -7.79
C VAL A 103 -2.84 -10.24 -8.71
N MET A 104 -4.09 -10.38 -9.17
CA MET A 104 -4.48 -11.47 -10.06
C MET A 104 -3.81 -11.38 -11.44
N LYS A 105 -3.60 -10.17 -11.97
CA LYS A 105 -2.80 -9.97 -13.18
C LYS A 105 -1.32 -10.25 -12.93
N LEU A 106 -0.78 -9.80 -11.81
CA LEU A 106 0.60 -10.06 -11.42
C LEU A 106 0.87 -11.56 -11.23
N LYS A 107 -0.13 -12.30 -10.74
CA LYS A 107 -0.07 -13.77 -10.67
C LYS A 107 0.10 -14.38 -12.05
N ALA A 108 -0.65 -13.92 -13.06
CA ALA A 108 -0.51 -14.42 -14.42
C ALA A 108 0.89 -14.11 -14.99
N VAL A 109 1.46 -12.91 -14.68
CA VAL A 109 2.86 -12.59 -15.00
C VAL A 109 3.82 -13.58 -14.34
N SER A 110 3.65 -13.83 -13.03
CA SER A 110 4.49 -14.77 -12.27
C SER A 110 4.43 -16.17 -12.88
N ASP A 111 3.24 -16.66 -13.16
CA ASP A 111 3.04 -17.99 -13.79
C ASP A 111 3.77 -18.08 -15.15
N GLU A 112 3.79 -17.00 -15.95
CA GLU A 112 4.45 -16.98 -17.25
C GLU A 112 5.99 -16.92 -17.14
N VAL A 113 6.55 -16.05 -16.27
CA VAL A 113 8.00 -15.96 -16.10
C VAL A 113 8.58 -17.22 -15.45
N ASN A 114 7.82 -17.88 -14.56
CA ASN A 114 8.22 -19.12 -13.90
C ASN A 114 8.41 -20.25 -14.92
N GLN A 115 7.61 -20.29 -16.00
CA GLN A 115 7.78 -21.27 -17.09
C GLN A 115 9.11 -21.10 -17.85
N GLN A 116 9.70 -19.91 -17.81
CA GLN A 116 11.00 -19.60 -18.41
C GLN A 116 12.16 -19.75 -17.39
N GLY A 117 11.87 -20.16 -16.16
CA GLY A 117 12.86 -20.36 -15.10
C GLY A 117 13.23 -19.09 -14.33
N TYR A 118 12.51 -18.00 -14.54
CA TYR A 118 12.64 -16.77 -13.80
C TYR A 118 11.55 -16.66 -12.73
N TYR A 119 11.78 -15.77 -11.75
CA TYR A 119 10.83 -15.43 -10.71
C TYR A 119 10.74 -13.89 -10.61
N LEU A 120 9.59 -13.37 -10.20
CA LEU A 120 9.45 -11.95 -9.92
C LEU A 120 10.05 -11.62 -8.55
N LYS A 121 10.68 -10.45 -8.44
CA LYS A 121 11.08 -9.84 -7.19
C LYS A 121 10.53 -8.41 -7.14
N LEU A 122 9.68 -8.13 -6.16
CA LEU A 122 9.06 -6.82 -5.98
C LEU A 122 9.91 -5.94 -5.08
N TRP A 123 10.10 -4.69 -5.49
CA TRP A 123 10.80 -3.64 -4.76
C TRP A 123 9.85 -2.60 -4.13
N ASP A 124 8.70 -2.32 -4.79
CA ASP A 124 7.64 -1.48 -4.25
C ASP A 124 6.25 -1.91 -4.77
N GLY A 125 5.23 -1.57 -3.99
CA GLY A 125 3.83 -1.81 -4.31
C GLY A 125 2.95 -0.66 -3.82
N PHE A 126 1.98 -0.92 -2.94
CA PHE A 126 1.20 0.15 -2.35
C PHE A 126 2.08 1.07 -1.49
N ARG A 127 1.99 2.37 -1.77
CA ARG A 127 2.70 3.43 -1.04
C ARG A 127 1.68 4.33 -0.36
N PRO A 128 1.56 4.32 0.97
CA PRO A 128 0.68 5.22 1.69
C PRO A 128 0.93 6.69 1.32
N VAL A 129 -0.12 7.48 1.32
CA VAL A 129 -0.02 8.92 1.01
C VAL A 129 0.98 9.64 1.91
N SER A 130 1.04 9.26 3.20
CA SER A 130 2.03 9.78 4.15
C SER A 130 3.48 9.52 3.72
N ALA A 131 3.74 8.33 3.18
CA ALA A 131 5.06 7.97 2.64
C ALA A 131 5.40 8.76 1.38
N GLN A 132 4.42 9.01 0.50
CA GLN A 132 4.61 9.85 -0.69
C GLN A 132 4.97 11.29 -0.31
N TYR A 133 4.35 11.85 0.73
CA TYR A 133 4.74 13.17 1.25
C TYR A 133 6.16 13.16 1.80
N LYS A 134 6.55 12.12 2.54
CA LYS A 134 7.91 11.98 3.08
C LYS A 134 8.96 11.91 1.98
N LEU A 135 8.71 11.16 0.91
CA LEU A 135 9.60 11.12 -0.26
C LEU A 135 9.71 12.50 -0.92
N TRP A 136 8.59 13.19 -1.09
CA TRP A 136 8.57 14.54 -1.67
C TRP A 136 9.32 15.58 -0.82
N GLU A 137 9.25 15.48 0.51
CA GLU A 137 10.03 16.35 1.40
C GLU A 137 11.54 16.15 1.25
N ILE A 138 11.97 14.90 0.99
CA ILE A 138 13.38 14.55 0.80
C ILE A 138 13.87 14.95 -0.59
N CYS A 139 13.07 14.68 -1.62
CA CYS A 139 13.39 14.95 -3.02
C CYS A 139 12.20 15.64 -3.72
N PRO A 140 12.07 16.99 -3.60
CA PRO A 140 10.95 17.74 -4.19
C PRO A 140 11.15 18.00 -5.69
N ASP A 141 11.54 16.97 -6.44
CA ASP A 141 11.74 17.02 -7.88
C ASP A 141 10.72 16.11 -8.58
N PRO A 142 9.81 16.67 -9.39
CA PRO A 142 8.76 15.91 -10.08
C PRO A 142 9.29 14.98 -11.18
N GLU A 143 10.57 15.05 -11.54
CA GLU A 143 11.19 14.09 -12.46
C GLU A 143 11.44 12.74 -11.76
N TYR A 144 11.64 12.75 -10.43
CA TYR A 144 11.96 11.56 -9.63
C TYR A 144 10.86 11.15 -8.68
N VAL A 145 10.16 12.11 -8.08
CA VAL A 145 9.11 11.85 -7.10
C VAL A 145 7.83 12.55 -7.51
N ALA A 146 6.74 11.80 -7.70
CA ALA A 146 5.44 12.39 -8.01
C ALA A 146 5.02 13.38 -6.92
N ASN A 147 4.65 14.62 -7.33
CA ASN A 147 4.27 15.67 -6.39
C ASN A 147 2.88 15.39 -5.78
N PRO A 148 2.78 15.07 -4.48
CA PRO A 148 1.51 14.72 -3.85
C PRO A 148 0.51 15.88 -3.80
N ASN A 149 0.95 17.13 -4.00
CA ASN A 149 0.08 18.31 -4.03
C ASN A 149 -0.52 18.57 -5.42
N LYS A 150 -0.07 17.86 -6.47
CA LYS A 150 -0.55 18.00 -7.86
C LYS A 150 -1.19 16.74 -8.42
N GLY A 151 -1.30 15.71 -7.61
CA GLY A 151 -1.79 14.38 -7.93
C GLY A 151 -0.93 13.36 -7.20
N TYR A 152 -1.52 12.25 -6.85
CA TYR A 152 -0.82 11.21 -6.11
C TYR A 152 -0.10 10.25 -7.07
N SER A 153 0.94 9.58 -6.56
CA SER A 153 1.57 8.45 -7.24
C SER A 153 0.54 7.33 -7.52
N ASN A 154 0.75 6.59 -8.60
CA ASN A 154 -0.04 5.38 -8.87
C ASN A 154 0.19 4.28 -7.81
N HIS A 155 1.35 4.28 -7.14
CA HIS A 155 1.58 3.44 -5.95
C HIS A 155 0.59 3.75 -4.82
N SER A 156 0.23 5.02 -4.60
CA SER A 156 -0.77 5.41 -3.60
C SER A 156 -2.21 5.02 -3.97
N ARG A 157 -2.40 4.44 -5.15
CA ARG A 157 -3.67 3.88 -5.62
C ARG A 157 -3.69 2.34 -5.55
N GLY A 158 -2.52 1.72 -5.30
CA GLY A 158 -2.37 0.27 -5.16
C GLY A 158 -2.34 -0.52 -6.47
N PHE A 159 -2.09 0.13 -7.60
CA PHE A 159 -2.03 -0.53 -8.91
C PHE A 159 -0.69 -0.37 -9.66
N ALA A 160 0.28 0.28 -9.04
CA ALA A 160 1.65 0.36 -9.55
C ALA A 160 2.55 -0.63 -8.81
N VAL A 161 3.51 -1.18 -9.53
CA VAL A 161 4.53 -2.10 -9.01
C VAL A 161 5.90 -1.74 -9.55
N ASP A 162 6.90 -1.81 -8.69
CA ASP A 162 8.31 -1.78 -9.07
C ASP A 162 8.90 -3.17 -8.84
N LEU A 163 9.46 -3.77 -9.89
CA LEU A 163 9.88 -5.15 -9.85
C LEU A 163 11.02 -5.47 -10.82
N THR A 164 11.67 -6.62 -10.55
CA THR A 164 12.70 -7.19 -11.39
C THR A 164 12.52 -8.69 -11.55
N LEU A 165 13.40 -9.31 -12.32
CA LEU A 165 13.52 -10.76 -12.45
C LEU A 165 14.66 -11.28 -11.60
N VAL A 166 14.45 -12.45 -11.01
CA VAL A 166 15.47 -13.24 -10.31
C VAL A 166 15.49 -14.67 -10.82
N ASP A 167 16.59 -15.36 -10.58
CA ASP A 167 16.67 -16.82 -10.79
C ASP A 167 15.98 -17.58 -9.65
N ARG A 168 15.97 -18.90 -9.75
CA ARG A 168 15.36 -19.79 -8.75
C ARG A 168 15.99 -19.68 -7.36
N GLN A 169 17.19 -19.14 -7.24
CA GLN A 169 17.88 -18.90 -5.98
C GLN A 169 17.69 -17.47 -5.46
N GLY A 170 16.85 -16.66 -6.11
CA GLY A 170 16.58 -15.28 -5.75
C GLY A 170 17.69 -14.30 -6.15
N ARG A 171 18.65 -14.71 -6.99
CA ARG A 171 19.71 -13.82 -7.49
C ARG A 171 19.14 -13.02 -8.67
N GLU A 172 19.33 -11.71 -8.63
CA GLU A 172 18.86 -10.82 -9.71
C GLU A 172 19.57 -11.16 -11.04
N VAL A 173 18.82 -11.15 -12.11
CA VAL A 173 19.36 -11.20 -13.47
C VAL A 173 19.90 -9.82 -13.86
N VAL A 174 20.78 -9.80 -14.86
CA VAL A 174 21.35 -8.53 -15.32
C VAL A 174 20.25 -7.67 -15.94
N MET A 175 20.02 -6.48 -15.37
CA MET A 175 19.05 -5.50 -15.82
C MET A 175 19.75 -4.18 -16.16
N PRO A 176 19.09 -3.21 -16.87
CA PRO A 176 19.72 -1.97 -17.29
C PRO A 176 20.37 -1.17 -16.16
N THR A 177 19.69 -1.06 -15.02
CA THR A 177 20.16 -0.34 -13.82
C THR A 177 19.65 -1.02 -12.57
N GLY A 178 20.07 -0.54 -11.39
CA GLY A 178 19.42 -0.83 -10.11
C GLY A 178 18.08 -0.09 -9.97
N PHE A 179 17.40 -0.37 -8.86
CA PHE A 179 16.18 0.35 -8.45
C PHE A 179 16.51 1.82 -8.12
N ASP A 180 15.61 2.74 -8.50
CA ASP A 180 15.77 4.19 -8.30
C ASP A 180 17.08 4.77 -8.87
N ASP A 181 17.66 4.13 -9.88
CA ASP A 181 18.73 4.76 -10.67
C ASP A 181 18.11 5.79 -11.62
N PHE A 182 18.38 7.05 -11.36
CA PHE A 182 17.83 8.18 -12.13
C PHE A 182 18.71 8.59 -13.32
N SER A 183 19.58 7.68 -13.80
CA SER A 183 20.36 7.89 -15.04
C SER A 183 19.49 7.65 -16.29
N SER A 184 20.02 8.06 -17.46
CA SER A 184 19.36 7.80 -18.75
C SER A 184 19.22 6.32 -19.07
N GLN A 185 20.04 5.46 -18.45
CA GLN A 185 19.97 4.00 -18.65
C GLN A 185 18.75 3.35 -18.00
N ALA A 186 18.04 4.08 -17.12
CA ALA A 186 16.81 3.61 -16.50
C ALA A 186 15.61 3.62 -17.47
N ASP A 187 15.69 4.38 -18.54
CA ASP A 187 14.58 4.49 -19.50
C ASP A 187 14.41 3.22 -20.35
N ARG A 188 13.28 3.13 -21.05
CA ARG A 188 12.89 1.96 -21.85
C ARG A 188 13.40 1.98 -23.29
N ASP A 189 14.34 2.84 -23.62
CA ASP A 189 14.93 2.81 -24.97
C ASP A 189 15.99 1.69 -25.09
N TYR A 190 16.64 1.34 -23.95
CA TYR A 190 17.61 0.24 -23.81
C TYR A 190 18.79 0.29 -24.80
N SER A 191 19.06 1.44 -25.43
CA SER A 191 20.11 1.55 -26.46
C SER A 191 21.50 1.72 -25.88
N ASP A 192 21.59 2.20 -24.63
CA ASP A 192 22.82 2.54 -23.91
C ASP A 192 23.21 1.55 -22.81
N CYS A 193 22.51 0.42 -22.71
CA CYS A 193 22.80 -0.64 -21.75
C CYS A 193 23.38 -1.90 -22.42
N LEU A 194 23.86 -2.85 -21.58
CA LEU A 194 24.36 -4.14 -22.07
C LEU A 194 23.28 -4.89 -22.85
N PRO A 195 23.60 -5.57 -23.97
CA PRO A 195 22.61 -6.33 -24.75
C PRO A 195 21.82 -7.34 -23.92
N GLU A 196 22.46 -8.05 -22.99
CA GLU A 196 21.81 -8.99 -22.08
C GLU A 196 20.79 -8.28 -21.17
N ALA A 197 21.15 -7.12 -20.61
CA ALA A 197 20.25 -6.31 -19.80
C ALA A 197 19.05 -5.82 -20.60
N ALA A 198 19.28 -5.35 -21.81
CA ALA A 198 18.22 -4.93 -22.74
C ALA A 198 17.26 -6.06 -23.08
N ASP A 199 17.79 -7.27 -23.33
CA ASP A 199 16.96 -8.43 -23.66
C ASP A 199 16.13 -8.90 -22.47
N ASN A 200 16.69 -8.90 -21.25
CA ASN A 200 15.97 -9.22 -20.03
C ASN A 200 14.87 -8.20 -19.72
N ALA A 201 15.16 -6.90 -19.86
CA ALA A 201 14.17 -5.83 -19.64
C ALA A 201 13.03 -5.91 -20.66
N ARG A 202 13.32 -6.11 -21.95
CA ARG A 202 12.31 -6.31 -23.00
C ARG A 202 11.47 -7.56 -22.78
N PHE A 203 12.08 -8.65 -22.29
CA PHE A 203 11.34 -9.86 -21.93
C PHE A 203 10.34 -9.55 -20.81
N LEU A 204 10.80 -8.92 -19.71
CA LEU A 204 9.93 -8.54 -18.61
C LEU A 204 8.80 -7.62 -19.09
N GLU A 205 9.12 -6.57 -19.83
CA GLU A 205 8.15 -5.63 -20.41
C GLU A 205 7.09 -6.35 -21.22
N ALA A 206 7.51 -7.23 -22.13
CA ALA A 206 6.60 -7.97 -23.00
C ALA A 206 5.66 -8.90 -22.21
N VAL A 207 6.13 -9.53 -21.12
CA VAL A 207 5.28 -10.37 -20.25
C VAL A 207 4.31 -9.51 -19.47
N MET A 208 4.77 -8.41 -18.89
CA MET A 208 3.92 -7.47 -18.15
C MET A 208 2.81 -6.89 -19.02
N GLU A 209 3.14 -6.43 -20.23
CA GLU A 209 2.15 -5.86 -21.17
C GLU A 209 1.08 -6.85 -21.59
N ARG A 210 1.47 -8.10 -21.93
CA ARG A 210 0.50 -9.15 -22.29
C ARG A 210 -0.47 -9.47 -21.16
N ASN A 211 -0.07 -9.26 -19.92
CA ASN A 211 -0.88 -9.53 -18.74
C ASN A 211 -1.57 -8.28 -18.18
N GLY A 212 -1.66 -7.19 -18.98
CA GLY A 212 -2.49 -6.03 -18.68
C GLY A 212 -1.81 -4.96 -17.84
N PHE A 213 -0.50 -4.89 -17.88
CA PHE A 213 0.28 -3.78 -17.31
C PHE A 213 0.80 -2.87 -18.42
N LYS A 214 1.19 -1.66 -18.04
CA LYS A 214 1.84 -0.69 -18.90
C LYS A 214 3.07 -0.12 -18.21
N GLY A 215 4.22 -0.21 -18.87
CA GLY A 215 5.47 0.37 -18.38
C GLY A 215 5.46 1.90 -18.36
N TYR A 216 6.17 2.50 -17.41
CA TYR A 216 6.49 3.92 -17.39
C TYR A 216 7.77 4.15 -18.19
N ARG A 217 7.78 5.16 -19.08
CA ARG A 217 8.87 5.36 -20.04
C ARG A 217 10.24 5.60 -19.39
N GLY A 218 10.28 6.31 -18.27
CA GLY A 218 11.51 6.70 -17.59
C GLY A 218 12.13 5.64 -16.70
N GLU A 219 11.42 4.52 -16.44
CA GLU A 219 11.80 3.52 -15.45
C GLU A 219 11.47 2.12 -15.96
N TRP A 220 12.49 1.29 -16.21
CA TRP A 220 12.30 -0.06 -16.74
C TRP A 220 11.60 -0.99 -15.75
N TRP A 221 11.72 -0.74 -14.45
CA TRP A 221 11.15 -1.55 -13.36
C TRP A 221 9.69 -1.20 -13.05
N HIS A 222 9.23 0.03 -13.40
CA HIS A 222 7.92 0.54 -13.01
C HIS A 222 6.82 0.16 -14.01
N PHE A 223 5.76 -0.47 -13.49
CA PHE A 223 4.59 -0.84 -14.27
C PHE A 223 3.30 -0.45 -13.56
N ASN A 224 2.34 0.03 -14.33
CA ASN A 224 0.99 0.32 -13.87
C ASN A 224 0.02 -0.71 -14.45
N ASP A 225 -0.92 -1.18 -13.63
CA ASP A 225 -2.08 -1.89 -14.14
C ASP A 225 -2.87 -0.98 -15.11
N THR A 226 -3.42 -1.56 -16.16
CA THR A 226 -4.31 -0.86 -17.10
C THR A 226 -5.67 -0.53 -16.50
N GLN A 227 -6.09 -1.21 -15.43
CA GLN A 227 -7.21 -0.81 -14.59
C GLN A 227 -6.72 0.20 -13.55
N THR A 228 -7.41 1.32 -13.45
CA THR A 228 -7.08 2.39 -12.50
C THR A 228 -8.03 2.37 -11.30
N TYR A 229 -7.51 2.78 -10.15
CA TYR A 229 -8.26 2.88 -8.89
C TYR A 229 -8.07 4.27 -8.29
N ASP A 230 -8.95 4.65 -7.39
CA ASP A 230 -8.82 5.89 -6.64
C ASP A 230 -7.68 5.82 -5.63
N VAL A 231 -7.21 7.00 -5.20
CA VAL A 231 -6.19 7.11 -4.15
C VAL A 231 -6.73 6.52 -2.86
N GLU A 232 -5.90 5.68 -2.24
CA GLU A 232 -6.23 5.08 -0.95
C GLU A 232 -5.78 5.99 0.20
N THR A 233 -6.69 6.29 1.10
CA THR A 233 -6.43 7.14 2.26
C THR A 233 -6.76 6.49 3.61
N CYS A 234 -7.37 5.31 3.58
CA CYS A 234 -7.84 4.60 4.77
C CYS A 234 -6.97 3.41 5.14
N PHE A 235 -6.50 2.67 4.13
CA PHE A 235 -5.64 1.51 4.31
C PHE A 235 -4.21 1.95 4.67
N ASP A 236 -3.71 1.51 5.83
CA ASP A 236 -2.33 1.75 6.25
C ASP A 236 -1.68 0.45 6.74
N PRO A 237 -0.79 -0.16 5.93
CA PRO A 237 -0.10 -1.38 6.33
C PRO A 237 0.73 -1.25 7.61
N ALA A 238 1.15 -0.04 7.99
CA ALA A 238 1.96 0.20 9.20
C ALA A 238 1.17 0.01 10.51
N ILE A 239 -0.16 0.05 10.43
CA ILE A 239 -1.03 -0.10 11.62
C ILE A 239 -1.84 -1.40 11.60
N ILE A 240 -1.56 -2.31 10.67
CA ILE A 240 -2.21 -3.61 10.65
C ILE A 240 -1.90 -4.34 11.97
N CYS A 241 -2.94 -4.60 12.73
CA CYS A 241 -2.82 -5.28 14.00
C CYS A 241 -4.11 -6.04 14.36
N ARG A 242 -3.98 -7.01 15.27
CA ARG A 242 -5.14 -7.69 15.84
C ARG A 242 -5.79 -6.77 16.88
N MET A 243 -7.09 -6.60 16.77
CA MET A 243 -7.92 -5.83 17.71
C MET A 243 -9.07 -6.71 18.19
N ARG A 244 -9.61 -6.41 19.36
CA ARG A 244 -10.78 -7.09 19.92
C ARG A 244 -12.00 -6.18 19.86
N VAL A 245 -13.10 -6.71 19.35
CA VAL A 245 -14.41 -6.04 19.35
C VAL A 245 -15.03 -6.15 20.76
N THR A 246 -15.44 -5.01 21.33
CA THR A 246 -15.94 -4.96 22.73
C THR A 246 -17.44 -5.20 22.86
N GLU A 247 -18.20 -5.00 21.79
CA GLU A 247 -19.65 -5.22 21.73
C GLU A 247 -20.09 -5.77 20.37
N ASP A 248 -21.28 -6.39 20.31
CA ASP A 248 -21.82 -6.88 19.03
C ASP A 248 -21.97 -5.74 18.03
N CYS A 249 -21.49 -5.93 16.82
CA CYS A 249 -21.57 -4.90 15.78
C CYS A 249 -21.83 -5.49 14.40
N VAL A 250 -22.18 -4.62 13.48
CA VAL A 250 -22.36 -4.95 12.07
C VAL A 250 -21.13 -4.48 11.28
N LEU A 251 -20.56 -5.39 10.50
CA LEU A 251 -19.55 -5.05 9.51
C LEU A 251 -20.24 -4.40 8.31
N LEU A 252 -19.94 -3.14 8.05
CA LEU A 252 -20.50 -2.36 6.95
C LEU A 252 -19.57 -2.46 5.73
N LYS A 253 -20.15 -2.63 4.53
CA LYS A 253 -19.36 -2.54 3.29
C LYS A 253 -18.92 -1.10 3.00
N SER A 254 -19.75 -0.11 3.40
CA SER A 254 -19.50 1.32 3.21
C SER A 254 -20.04 2.09 4.39
N ILE A 255 -19.33 3.12 4.84
CA ILE A 255 -19.81 4.03 5.89
C ILE A 255 -20.88 5.03 5.37
N TRP A 256 -21.00 5.14 4.04
CA TRP A 256 -21.93 6.05 3.38
C TRP A 256 -23.30 5.43 3.07
N ASP A 257 -23.38 4.09 3.07
CA ASP A 257 -24.61 3.34 2.85
C ASP A 257 -24.81 2.28 3.93
N SER A 258 -25.66 2.61 4.91
CA SER A 258 -25.99 1.72 6.02
C SER A 258 -26.83 0.49 5.62
N ALA A 259 -27.24 0.37 4.36
CA ALA A 259 -27.98 -0.79 3.86
C ALA A 259 -27.07 -1.95 3.46
N ASP A 260 -25.78 -1.71 3.22
CA ASP A 260 -24.80 -2.72 2.82
C ASP A 260 -24.15 -3.39 4.04
N ASN A 261 -24.95 -4.14 4.80
CA ASN A 261 -24.46 -4.96 5.90
C ASN A 261 -23.80 -6.23 5.37
N VAL A 262 -22.55 -6.50 5.74
CA VAL A 262 -21.84 -7.71 5.34
C VAL A 262 -22.21 -8.88 6.26
N LEU A 263 -21.99 -8.70 7.56
CA LEU A 263 -22.28 -9.70 8.60
C LEU A 263 -22.27 -9.04 9.98
N THR A 264 -22.69 -9.79 11.01
CA THR A 264 -22.56 -9.38 12.42
C THR A 264 -21.28 -9.97 13.00
N ILE A 265 -20.51 -9.13 13.69
CA ILE A 265 -19.33 -9.54 14.45
C ILE A 265 -19.73 -9.57 15.94
N PRO A 266 -19.65 -10.72 16.62
CA PRO A 266 -19.95 -10.81 18.04
C PRO A 266 -18.94 -10.04 18.90
N ALA A 267 -19.38 -9.57 20.06
CA ALA A 267 -18.49 -9.06 21.08
C ALA A 267 -17.39 -10.08 21.47
N GLN A 268 -16.26 -9.57 21.94
CA GLN A 268 -15.08 -10.38 22.31
C GLN A 268 -14.47 -11.19 21.16
N THR A 269 -14.73 -10.77 19.92
CA THR A 269 -14.16 -11.36 18.71
C THR A 269 -12.92 -10.60 18.28
N ASP A 270 -11.90 -11.31 17.84
CA ASP A 270 -10.70 -10.71 17.25
C ASP A 270 -10.92 -10.40 15.77
N VAL A 271 -10.50 -9.23 15.36
CA VAL A 271 -10.49 -8.75 13.97
C VAL A 271 -9.10 -8.24 13.60
N THR A 272 -8.76 -8.25 12.33
CA THR A 272 -7.56 -7.59 11.82
C THR A 272 -7.90 -6.16 11.43
N MET A 273 -7.37 -5.17 12.14
CA MET A 273 -7.50 -3.77 11.75
C MET A 273 -6.52 -3.46 10.62
N LEU A 274 -7.02 -2.77 9.58
CA LEU A 274 -6.29 -2.43 8.36
C LEU A 274 -6.09 -0.93 8.19
N GLY A 275 -6.89 -0.10 8.87
CA GLY A 275 -6.84 1.35 8.74
C GLY A 275 -8.01 2.04 9.43
N TYR A 276 -8.10 3.35 9.22
CA TYR A 276 -9.19 4.18 9.73
C TYR A 276 -9.79 5.06 8.65
N LEU A 277 -11.10 5.26 8.71
CA LEU A 277 -11.84 6.23 7.93
C LEU A 277 -12.77 6.99 8.87
N GLU A 278 -12.45 8.25 9.17
CA GLU A 278 -13.18 9.08 10.14
C GLU A 278 -13.27 8.38 11.52
N GLU A 279 -14.47 8.12 12.00
CA GLU A 279 -14.75 7.44 13.27
C GLU A 279 -14.88 5.90 13.12
N TYR A 280 -14.57 5.35 11.93
CA TYR A 280 -14.64 3.93 11.65
C TYR A 280 -13.25 3.32 11.50
N ALA A 281 -13.11 2.06 11.94
CA ALA A 281 -11.97 1.22 11.62
C ALA A 281 -12.30 0.34 10.42
N MET A 282 -11.41 0.30 9.44
CA MET A 282 -11.42 -0.69 8.38
C MET A 282 -10.87 -1.99 8.95
N VAL A 283 -11.63 -3.07 8.87
CA VAL A 283 -11.24 -4.35 9.45
C VAL A 283 -11.46 -5.50 8.46
N GLU A 284 -10.65 -6.55 8.65
CA GLU A 284 -10.88 -7.87 8.07
C GLU A 284 -11.38 -8.81 9.17
N TYR A 285 -12.44 -9.57 8.85
CA TYR A 285 -12.98 -10.61 9.70
C TYR A 285 -13.43 -11.81 8.86
N TRP A 286 -12.78 -12.94 9.01
CA TRP A 286 -13.06 -14.18 8.26
C TRP A 286 -13.00 -14.04 6.72
N GLY A 287 -12.11 -13.18 6.22
CA GLY A 287 -11.98 -12.89 4.80
C GLY A 287 -12.96 -11.83 4.28
N TYR A 288 -13.77 -11.24 5.17
CA TYR A 288 -14.64 -10.12 4.81
C TYR A 288 -13.97 -8.81 5.19
N LEU A 289 -13.94 -7.87 4.26
CA LEU A 289 -13.47 -6.51 4.47
C LEU A 289 -14.65 -5.56 4.71
N GLY A 290 -14.49 -4.60 5.60
CA GLY A 290 -15.51 -3.60 5.86
C GLY A 290 -15.15 -2.67 7.02
N TYR A 291 -16.15 -1.97 7.50
CA TYR A 291 -16.00 -0.90 8.50
C TYR A 291 -16.84 -1.18 9.73
N ILE A 292 -16.26 -0.93 10.90
CA ILE A 292 -16.95 -0.92 12.19
C ILE A 292 -16.59 0.35 12.95
N PRO A 293 -17.42 0.84 13.90
CA PRO A 293 -17.06 2.01 14.70
C PRO A 293 -15.74 1.79 15.45
N SER A 294 -14.82 2.75 15.35
CA SER A 294 -13.50 2.63 16.00
C SER A 294 -13.60 2.66 17.54
N SER A 295 -14.69 3.17 18.08
CA SER A 295 -14.94 3.23 19.54
C SER A 295 -15.17 1.88 20.19
N ILE A 296 -15.47 0.83 19.42
CA ILE A 296 -15.77 -0.52 19.93
C ILE A 296 -14.64 -1.52 19.73
N ILE A 297 -13.45 -1.07 19.33
CA ILE A 297 -12.26 -1.93 19.25
C ILE A 297 -11.22 -1.53 20.28
N THR A 298 -10.48 -2.52 20.77
CA THR A 298 -9.41 -2.33 21.75
C THR A 298 -8.23 -3.24 21.43
N THR A 299 -7.03 -2.77 21.73
CA THR A 299 -5.89 -3.68 21.95
C THR A 299 -6.07 -4.34 23.30
N GLU A 300 -5.88 -5.65 23.42
CA GLU A 300 -5.89 -6.32 24.72
C GLU A 300 -4.88 -5.74 25.72
#